data_4749025158f238d7acd6f713a61f13dd
#
_entry.id   4749025158f238d7acd6f713a61f13dd
#
_cell.length_a   1.000
_cell.length_b   1.000
_cell.length_c   1.000
_cell.angle_alpha   90.00
_cell.angle_beta   90.00
_cell.angle_gamma   90.00
#
_symmetry.space_group_name_H-M   'P 1'
#
loop_
_entity.id
_entity.type
_entity.pdbx_description
1 polymer ?
#
loop_
_entity_poly.entity_id
_entity_poly.type
_entity_poly.pdbx_seq_one_letter_code
_entity_poly.pdbx_strand_id
1 'polypeptide(L)'
;LGFGLGLWVYTNQSQSVLESIPYASLLGKLWLSALITLAIPLVASYLYGIISSMSDGKFAGKIGGHALAFHMLIMVVGVAFTMLASYLFNDLITGGVMLTASDLLPEHISKSDKTFTWLVYSDAYQTFAAKLILPSLLVVAILAVILSRFFTRQHAWMLNQATKVSSSAMDVMNYVLLLLPVAAFALTFAMAAESGFALAGLMGRYVLALVIMLIVLTLFLYGIVAAFGQCPVRKFIRALFPAQVVAASTRSSLATMPVLLQRAEQEAELPPSVTGLVIPLSVSVFRLNRSVSSVFSYVFLTTIYNIPTDVSSTVLFLLLIMVLSFGSPGVPSGGKLATMPVFLALGVPLEMIVLTKAIDAIPDVFKTVLNVTETMTLASLVTRSASASVNPIAHE
;
A
#
# COMPACT_ATOMS: atom_id res chain seq x y z
N LEU A 1 -14.45 -18.06 -1.52
CA LEU A 1 -15.82 -18.55 -1.83
C LEU A 1 -16.34 -17.94 -3.14
N GLY A 2 -16.43 -16.62 -3.30
CA GLY A 2 -16.95 -15.96 -4.51
C GLY A 2 -16.25 -16.44 -5.77
N PHE A 3 -14.92 -16.45 -5.75
CA PHE A 3 -14.12 -16.91 -6.87
C PHE A 3 -14.37 -18.39 -7.22
N GLY A 4 -14.44 -19.28 -6.22
CA GLY A 4 -14.71 -20.71 -6.44
C GLY A 4 -16.11 -20.96 -7.01
N LEU A 5 -17.13 -20.26 -6.51
CA LEU A 5 -18.48 -20.35 -7.04
C LEU A 5 -18.56 -19.76 -8.46
N GLY A 6 -17.87 -18.67 -8.74
CA GLY A 6 -17.77 -18.10 -10.09
C GLY A 6 -17.17 -19.08 -11.10
N LEU A 7 -16.07 -19.76 -10.74
CA LEU A 7 -15.49 -20.80 -11.58
C LEU A 7 -16.42 -21.99 -11.79
N TRP A 8 -17.17 -22.38 -10.77
CA TRP A 8 -18.15 -23.44 -10.88
C TRP A 8 -19.29 -23.06 -11.86
N VAL A 9 -19.75 -21.78 -11.81
CA VAL A 9 -20.75 -21.27 -12.77
C VAL A 9 -20.17 -21.23 -14.19
N TYR A 10 -18.92 -20.79 -14.35
CA TYR A 10 -18.24 -20.80 -15.62
C TYR A 10 -18.16 -22.20 -16.25
N THR A 11 -17.89 -23.22 -15.45
CA THR A 11 -17.80 -24.61 -15.93
C THR A 11 -19.15 -25.25 -16.22
N ASN A 12 -20.16 -24.96 -15.40
CA ASN A 12 -21.47 -25.63 -15.49
C ASN A 12 -22.50 -24.83 -16.30
N GLN A 13 -22.22 -23.58 -16.69
CA GLN A 13 -23.10 -22.69 -17.47
C GLN A 13 -24.56 -22.67 -16.99
N SER A 14 -24.78 -22.66 -15.69
CA SER A 14 -26.10 -22.66 -15.07
C SER A 14 -26.84 -21.35 -15.37
N GLN A 15 -27.84 -21.41 -16.21
CA GLN A 15 -28.54 -20.23 -16.76
C GLN A 15 -29.20 -19.37 -15.67
N SER A 16 -29.78 -19.98 -14.64
CA SER A 16 -30.39 -19.29 -13.50
C SER A 16 -29.38 -18.52 -12.64
N VAL A 17 -28.12 -18.97 -12.59
CA VAL A 17 -27.07 -18.30 -11.84
C VAL A 17 -26.37 -17.25 -12.70
N LEU A 18 -26.29 -17.44 -14.02
CA LEU A 18 -25.79 -16.43 -14.96
C LEU A 18 -26.62 -15.14 -14.90
N GLU A 19 -27.94 -15.25 -14.73
CA GLU A 19 -28.82 -14.10 -14.53
C GLU A 19 -28.53 -13.29 -13.25
N SER A 20 -27.85 -13.87 -12.26
CA SER A 20 -27.48 -13.17 -11.02
C SER A 20 -26.18 -12.38 -11.13
N ILE A 21 -25.35 -12.61 -12.14
CA ILE A 21 -24.05 -11.95 -12.33
C ILE A 21 -24.19 -10.42 -12.41
N PRO A 22 -25.13 -9.84 -13.18
CA PRO A 22 -25.33 -8.39 -13.26
C PRO A 22 -25.61 -7.75 -11.89
N TYR A 23 -26.43 -8.41 -11.06
CA TYR A 23 -26.75 -7.90 -9.71
C TYR A 23 -25.57 -7.97 -8.76
N ALA A 24 -24.79 -9.05 -8.82
CA ALA A 24 -23.54 -9.16 -8.05
C ALA A 24 -22.53 -8.08 -8.47
N SER A 25 -22.35 -7.88 -9.76
CA SER A 25 -21.50 -6.84 -10.32
C SER A 25 -21.96 -5.44 -9.88
N LEU A 26 -23.26 -5.16 -9.94
CA LEU A 26 -23.82 -3.88 -9.51
C LEU A 26 -23.54 -3.61 -8.03
N LEU A 27 -23.77 -4.59 -7.15
CA LEU A 27 -23.49 -4.46 -5.72
C LEU A 27 -22.01 -4.15 -5.45
N GLY A 28 -21.12 -4.85 -6.14
CA GLY A 28 -19.69 -4.58 -6.06
C GLY A 28 -19.33 -3.16 -6.53
N LYS A 29 -19.89 -2.71 -7.64
CA LYS A 29 -19.66 -1.37 -8.21
C LYS A 29 -20.17 -0.24 -7.31
N LEU A 30 -21.33 -0.41 -6.67
CA LEU A 30 -21.87 0.54 -5.70
C LEU A 30 -20.92 0.72 -4.50
N TRP A 31 -20.45 -0.39 -3.96
CA TRP A 31 -19.48 -0.38 -2.89
C TRP A 31 -18.17 0.30 -3.30
N LEU A 32 -17.68 0.03 -4.51
CA LEU A 32 -16.49 0.68 -5.07
C LEU A 32 -16.66 2.19 -5.20
N SER A 33 -17.79 2.67 -5.71
CA SER A 33 -18.06 4.10 -5.85
C SER A 33 -18.06 4.81 -4.50
N ALA A 34 -18.62 4.18 -3.46
CA ALA A 34 -18.55 4.71 -2.10
C ALA A 34 -17.10 4.82 -1.61
N LEU A 35 -16.26 3.81 -1.89
CA LEU A 35 -14.83 3.86 -1.52
C LEU A 35 -14.08 4.99 -2.22
N ILE A 36 -14.29 5.18 -3.53
CA ILE A 36 -13.61 6.24 -4.31
C ILE A 36 -13.99 7.62 -3.78
N THR A 37 -15.28 7.84 -3.56
CA THR A 37 -15.77 9.13 -3.06
C THR A 37 -15.14 9.49 -1.72
N LEU A 38 -14.98 8.51 -0.83
CA LEU A 38 -14.33 8.71 0.46
C LEU A 38 -12.79 8.79 0.38
N ALA A 39 -12.19 8.12 -0.59
CA ALA A 39 -10.74 8.07 -0.71
C ALA A 39 -10.14 9.43 -1.06
N ILE A 40 -10.80 10.26 -1.85
CA ILE A 40 -10.29 11.57 -2.28
C ILE A 40 -10.06 12.51 -1.08
N PRO A 41 -11.07 12.84 -0.25
CA PRO A 41 -10.87 13.72 0.90
C PRO A 41 -9.96 13.09 1.94
N LEU A 42 -10.00 11.77 2.08
CA LEU A 42 -9.12 11.03 2.99
C LEU A 42 -7.65 11.20 2.60
N VAL A 43 -7.31 10.95 1.32
CA VAL A 43 -5.93 11.04 0.85
C VAL A 43 -5.41 12.46 0.90
N ALA A 44 -6.20 13.44 0.49
CA ALA A 44 -5.82 14.84 0.55
C ALA A 44 -5.52 15.30 2.00
N SER A 45 -6.40 14.94 2.94
CA SER A 45 -6.21 15.29 4.35
C SER A 45 -5.04 14.55 5.00
N TYR A 46 -4.83 13.27 4.67
CA TYR A 46 -3.65 12.53 5.13
C TYR A 46 -2.36 13.11 4.57
N LEU A 47 -2.31 13.40 3.28
CA LEU A 47 -1.13 13.98 2.65
C LEU A 47 -0.73 15.29 3.32
N TYR A 48 -1.73 16.16 3.59
CA TYR A 48 -1.51 17.39 4.34
C TYR A 48 -0.95 17.11 5.74
N GLY A 49 -1.57 16.20 6.49
CA GLY A 49 -1.15 15.82 7.85
C GLY A 49 0.25 15.21 7.91
N ILE A 50 0.60 14.33 6.93
CA ILE A 50 1.93 13.71 6.84
C ILE A 50 3.00 14.77 6.62
N ILE A 51 2.83 15.63 5.62
CA ILE A 51 3.80 16.67 5.29
C ILE A 51 3.96 17.64 6.47
N SER A 52 2.87 18.00 7.11
CA SER A 52 2.88 18.81 8.32
C SER A 52 3.67 18.16 9.46
N SER A 53 3.46 16.88 9.72
CA SER A 53 4.16 16.17 10.79
C SER A 53 5.66 16.03 10.53
N MET A 54 6.08 15.97 9.28
CA MET A 54 7.49 16.00 8.90
C MET A 54 8.13 17.37 9.18
N SER A 55 7.34 18.44 9.12
CA SER A 55 7.79 19.82 9.41
C SER A 55 7.81 20.15 10.91
N ASP A 56 6.96 19.52 11.71
CA ASP A 56 6.72 19.84 13.14
C ASP A 56 7.77 19.30 14.12
N GLY A 57 8.98 18.96 13.67
CA GLY A 57 10.08 18.63 14.56
C GLY A 57 9.98 17.28 15.30
N LYS A 58 8.97 16.45 15.03
CA LYS A 58 8.91 15.06 15.55
C LYS A 58 10.10 14.22 15.11
N PHE A 59 10.72 14.62 14.00
CA PHE A 59 11.96 14.05 13.46
C PHE A 59 13.19 14.93 13.74
N ALA A 60 13.04 16.03 14.49
CA ALA A 60 14.11 17.02 14.68
C ALA A 60 15.27 16.55 15.57
N GLY A 61 15.09 15.47 16.32
CA GLY A 61 16.20 14.85 17.06
C GLY A 61 17.13 14.05 16.14
N LYS A 62 18.42 13.96 16.47
CA LYS A 62 19.41 13.19 15.69
C LYS A 62 18.93 11.75 15.42
N ILE A 63 18.38 11.07 16.43
CA ILE A 63 17.87 9.69 16.31
C ILE A 63 16.72 9.59 15.31
N GLY A 64 15.70 10.46 15.44
CA GLY A 64 14.56 10.47 14.53
C GLY A 64 14.94 10.87 13.10
N GLY A 65 15.84 11.84 12.95
CA GLY A 65 16.39 12.25 11.66
C GLY A 65 17.15 11.13 10.94
N HIS A 66 18.00 10.40 11.66
CA HIS A 66 18.70 9.23 11.11
C HIS A 66 17.73 8.11 10.75
N ALA A 67 16.71 7.83 11.59
CA ALA A 67 15.69 6.83 11.28
C ALA A 67 14.92 7.17 9.99
N LEU A 68 14.54 8.44 9.83
CA LEU A 68 13.88 8.91 8.60
C LEU A 68 14.82 8.79 7.38
N ALA A 69 16.07 9.22 7.50
CA ALA A 69 17.03 9.16 6.40
C ALA A 69 17.29 7.71 5.93
N PHE A 70 17.50 6.79 6.88
CA PHE A 70 17.68 5.36 6.54
C PHE A 70 16.40 4.76 5.96
N HIS A 71 15.20 5.10 6.49
CA HIS A 71 13.94 4.66 5.92
C HIS A 71 13.77 5.14 4.47
N MET A 72 14.03 6.43 4.21
CA MET A 72 13.96 7.00 2.86
C MET A 72 14.93 6.31 1.90
N LEU A 73 16.16 6.05 2.34
CA LEU A 73 17.16 5.35 1.53
C LEU A 73 16.70 3.92 1.19
N ILE A 74 16.27 3.16 2.20
CA ILE A 74 15.78 1.79 2.02
C ILE A 74 14.53 1.80 1.11
N MET A 75 13.64 2.75 1.29
CA MET A 75 12.41 2.87 0.48
C MET A 75 12.74 3.19 -0.99
N VAL A 76 13.65 4.14 -1.26
CA VAL A 76 14.08 4.47 -2.64
C VAL A 76 14.72 3.26 -3.30
N VAL A 77 15.64 2.59 -2.62
CA VAL A 77 16.30 1.38 -3.15
C VAL A 77 15.29 0.25 -3.36
N GLY A 78 14.40 0.02 -2.39
CA GLY A 78 13.36 -1.01 -2.49
C GLY A 78 12.37 -0.76 -3.63
N VAL A 79 11.95 0.49 -3.82
CA VAL A 79 11.08 0.92 -4.92
C VAL A 79 11.78 0.74 -6.28
N ALA A 80 13.01 1.23 -6.40
CA ALA A 80 13.80 1.09 -7.63
C ALA A 80 14.05 -0.38 -8.00
N PHE A 81 14.42 -1.20 -7.02
CA PHE A 81 14.59 -2.63 -7.20
C PHE A 81 13.29 -3.31 -7.63
N THR A 82 12.17 -3.00 -6.95
CA THR A 82 10.85 -3.58 -7.29
C THR A 82 10.43 -3.20 -8.69
N MET A 83 10.61 -1.95 -9.08
CA MET A 83 10.27 -1.47 -10.41
C MET A 83 11.10 -2.19 -11.49
N LEU A 84 12.42 -2.23 -11.31
CA LEU A 84 13.33 -2.91 -12.23
C LEU A 84 13.00 -4.40 -12.35
N ALA A 85 12.86 -5.10 -11.22
CA ALA A 85 12.55 -6.52 -11.21
C ALA A 85 11.17 -6.82 -11.82
N SER A 86 10.16 -5.98 -11.56
CA SER A 86 8.83 -6.14 -12.14
C SER A 86 8.84 -5.99 -13.67
N TYR A 87 9.62 -5.06 -14.21
CA TYR A 87 9.79 -4.92 -15.67
C TYR A 87 10.58 -6.07 -16.27
N LEU A 88 11.69 -6.49 -15.65
CA LEU A 88 12.54 -7.58 -16.16
C LEU A 88 11.81 -8.94 -16.19
N PHE A 89 10.96 -9.20 -15.20
CA PHE A 89 10.21 -10.44 -15.08
C PHE A 89 8.74 -10.31 -15.50
N ASN A 90 8.40 -9.23 -16.22
CA ASN A 90 7.03 -8.91 -16.58
C ASN A 90 6.33 -10.05 -17.33
N ASP A 91 6.94 -10.62 -18.33
CA ASP A 91 6.36 -11.71 -19.14
C ASP A 91 6.13 -12.98 -18.29
N LEU A 92 7.00 -13.25 -17.33
CA LEU A 92 6.82 -14.36 -16.38
C LEU A 92 5.63 -14.09 -15.44
N ILE A 93 5.48 -12.86 -14.99
CA ILE A 93 4.43 -12.44 -14.03
C ILE A 93 3.07 -12.41 -14.73
N THR A 94 2.98 -11.81 -15.90
CA THR A 94 1.74 -11.69 -16.66
C THR A 94 1.42 -12.95 -17.47
N GLY A 95 2.44 -13.72 -17.83
CA GLY A 95 2.31 -14.88 -18.74
C GLY A 95 1.88 -14.49 -20.15
N GLY A 96 2.18 -13.25 -20.57
CA GLY A 96 1.80 -12.71 -21.86
C GLY A 96 0.29 -12.40 -21.97
N VAL A 97 -0.46 -12.45 -20.87
CA VAL A 97 -1.89 -12.11 -20.86
C VAL A 97 -2.03 -10.61 -20.94
N MET A 98 -2.70 -10.14 -21.97
CA MET A 98 -3.21 -8.78 -22.09
C MET A 98 -4.73 -8.81 -21.95
N LEU A 99 -5.26 -7.94 -21.10
CA LEU A 99 -6.70 -7.78 -20.91
C LEU A 99 -7.13 -6.47 -21.56
N THR A 100 -8.24 -6.50 -22.26
CA THR A 100 -8.90 -5.27 -22.69
C THR A 100 -9.93 -4.86 -21.64
N ALA A 101 -10.27 -3.57 -21.57
CA ALA A 101 -11.34 -3.12 -20.66
C ALA A 101 -12.68 -3.83 -20.94
N SER A 102 -12.89 -4.31 -22.17
CA SER A 102 -14.05 -5.09 -22.58
C SER A 102 -14.04 -6.52 -22.02
N ASP A 103 -12.87 -7.10 -21.73
CA ASP A 103 -12.77 -8.48 -21.22
C ASP A 103 -13.23 -8.62 -19.76
N LEU A 104 -13.35 -7.50 -19.06
CA LEU A 104 -13.74 -7.45 -17.65
C LEU A 104 -15.08 -6.78 -17.41
N LEU A 105 -15.66 -6.15 -18.43
CA LEU A 105 -16.99 -5.55 -18.34
C LEU A 105 -17.99 -6.50 -18.99
N PRO A 106 -18.97 -7.01 -18.26
CA PRO A 106 -20.05 -7.78 -18.86
C PRO A 106 -20.70 -7.01 -20.01
N GLU A 107 -20.70 -7.58 -21.19
CA GLU A 107 -21.32 -6.98 -22.38
C GLU A 107 -22.82 -6.66 -22.16
N HIS A 108 -23.45 -7.39 -21.23
CA HIS A 108 -24.84 -7.19 -20.84
C HIS A 108 -25.11 -5.96 -19.97
N ILE A 109 -24.11 -5.40 -19.27
CA ILE A 109 -24.28 -4.20 -18.45
C ILE A 109 -24.19 -2.93 -19.29
N SER A 110 -23.56 -2.99 -20.44
CA SER A 110 -23.46 -1.85 -21.38
C SER A 110 -24.81 -1.43 -21.97
N LYS A 111 -25.84 -2.29 -21.94
CA LYS A 111 -27.15 -2.02 -22.61
C LYS A 111 -28.35 -1.82 -21.71
N SER A 112 -28.26 -2.16 -20.42
CA SER A 112 -29.42 -2.18 -19.52
C SER A 112 -29.37 -1.14 -18.45
N ASP A 113 -29.70 -0.01 -18.51
CA ASP A 113 -29.98 1.00 -17.50
C ASP A 113 -29.04 2.22 -17.48
N LYS A 114 -29.22 3.07 -18.46
CA LYS A 114 -28.56 4.39 -18.53
C LYS A 114 -28.89 5.31 -17.36
N THR A 115 -29.96 5.06 -16.59
CA THR A 115 -30.44 5.97 -15.55
C THR A 115 -29.72 5.78 -14.21
N PHE A 116 -29.38 4.55 -13.85
CA PHE A 116 -28.70 4.25 -12.58
C PHE A 116 -27.17 4.32 -12.71
N THR A 117 -26.63 3.97 -13.87
CA THR A 117 -25.20 4.10 -14.20
C THR A 117 -24.75 5.56 -14.22
N TRP A 118 -25.64 6.52 -14.48
CA TRP A 118 -25.34 7.94 -14.45
C TRP A 118 -24.97 8.43 -13.04
N LEU A 119 -25.63 7.94 -12.00
CA LEU A 119 -25.39 8.38 -10.61
C LEU A 119 -24.11 7.79 -10.02
N VAL A 120 -23.74 6.58 -10.45
CA VAL A 120 -22.68 5.77 -9.83
C VAL A 120 -21.41 5.71 -10.68
N TYR A 121 -21.53 5.96 -11.99
CA TYR A 121 -20.44 5.67 -12.94
C TYR A 121 -20.49 6.55 -14.19
N SER A 122 -20.64 7.86 -14.02
CA SER A 122 -20.50 8.72 -15.19
C SER A 122 -19.03 8.73 -15.63
N ASP A 123 -18.80 8.46 -16.93
CA ASP A 123 -17.47 8.63 -17.55
C ASP A 123 -16.90 10.02 -17.26
N ALA A 124 -17.76 11.01 -17.04
CA ALA A 124 -17.39 12.34 -16.60
C ALA A 124 -16.73 12.35 -15.20
N TYR A 125 -17.25 11.58 -14.23
CA TYR A 125 -16.66 11.52 -12.89
C TYR A 125 -15.32 10.79 -12.91
N GLN A 126 -15.19 9.69 -13.63
CA GLN A 126 -13.91 8.98 -13.78
C GLN A 126 -12.88 9.84 -14.51
N THR A 127 -13.26 10.48 -15.60
CA THR A 127 -12.38 11.38 -16.36
C THR A 127 -11.99 12.60 -15.51
N PHE A 128 -12.90 13.16 -14.74
CA PHE A 128 -12.65 14.24 -13.81
C PHE A 128 -11.73 13.79 -12.68
N ALA A 129 -12.03 12.66 -12.05
CA ALA A 129 -11.20 12.09 -11.00
C ALA A 129 -9.79 11.77 -11.52
N ALA A 130 -9.66 11.06 -12.64
CA ALA A 130 -8.38 10.71 -13.23
C ALA A 130 -7.53 11.95 -13.58
N LYS A 131 -8.11 12.98 -14.18
CA LYS A 131 -7.37 14.18 -14.62
C LYS A 131 -7.03 15.15 -13.49
N LEU A 132 -7.84 15.21 -12.43
CA LEU A 132 -7.68 16.21 -11.35
C LEU A 132 -7.12 15.64 -10.05
N ILE A 133 -7.19 14.34 -9.80
CA ILE A 133 -6.67 13.75 -8.55
C ILE A 133 -5.17 14.02 -8.40
N LEU A 134 -4.35 13.68 -9.39
CA LEU A 134 -2.90 13.86 -9.30
C LEU A 134 -2.50 15.34 -9.12
N PRO A 135 -3.00 16.27 -9.94
CA PRO A 135 -2.72 17.70 -9.72
C PRO A 135 -3.22 18.21 -8.37
N SER A 136 -4.40 17.79 -7.91
CA SER A 136 -4.93 18.24 -6.62
C SER A 136 -4.09 17.75 -5.44
N LEU A 137 -3.61 16.51 -5.48
CA LEU A 137 -2.69 15.98 -4.46
C LEU A 137 -1.36 16.74 -4.47
N LEU A 138 -0.83 17.08 -5.63
CA LEU A 138 0.37 17.91 -5.74
C LEU A 138 0.14 19.31 -5.14
N VAL A 139 -0.98 19.95 -5.44
CA VAL A 139 -1.36 21.23 -4.84
C VAL A 139 -1.47 21.13 -3.32
N VAL A 140 -2.11 20.09 -2.80
CA VAL A 140 -2.20 19.86 -1.33
C VAL A 140 -0.81 19.68 -0.73
N ALA A 141 0.09 18.94 -1.38
CA ALA A 141 1.46 18.75 -0.91
C ALA A 141 2.22 20.08 -0.86
N ILE A 142 2.15 20.88 -1.92
CA ILE A 142 2.79 22.20 -2.00
C ILE A 142 2.23 23.14 -0.94
N LEU A 143 0.90 23.20 -0.79
CA LEU A 143 0.24 24.00 0.24
C LEU A 143 0.67 23.60 1.65
N ALA A 144 0.77 22.29 1.94
CA ALA A 144 1.23 21.81 3.24
C ALA A 144 2.64 22.29 3.55
N VAL A 145 3.57 22.23 2.59
CA VAL A 145 4.94 22.74 2.76
C VAL A 145 4.95 24.26 2.97
N ILE A 146 4.25 25.02 2.13
CA ILE A 146 4.23 26.49 2.19
C ILE A 146 3.61 26.95 3.52
N LEU A 147 2.45 26.42 3.89
CA LEU A 147 1.76 26.84 5.12
C LEU A 147 2.55 26.45 6.35
N SER A 148 3.13 25.25 6.42
CA SER A 148 3.95 24.83 7.55
C SER A 148 5.20 25.69 7.74
N ARG A 149 5.77 26.23 6.64
CA ARG A 149 7.02 26.98 6.68
C ARG A 149 6.82 28.49 6.92
N PHE A 150 5.76 29.07 6.33
CA PHE A 150 5.60 30.54 6.27
C PHE A 150 4.35 31.06 6.99
N PHE A 151 3.36 30.23 7.30
CA PHE A 151 2.05 30.67 7.79
C PHE A 151 1.56 29.81 8.96
N THR A 152 2.22 29.89 10.10
CA THR A 152 1.98 28.99 11.27
C THR A 152 0.53 28.98 11.76
N ARG A 153 -0.18 30.12 11.78
CA ARG A 153 -1.58 30.20 12.22
C ARG A 153 -2.52 29.51 11.24
N GLN A 154 -2.36 29.76 9.94
CA GLN A 154 -3.15 29.14 8.88
C GLN A 154 -2.86 27.65 8.79
N HIS A 155 -1.58 27.28 8.98
CA HIS A 155 -1.17 25.88 9.06
C HIS A 155 -1.87 25.13 10.20
N ALA A 156 -1.87 25.68 11.42
CA ALA A 156 -2.53 25.06 12.57
C ALA A 156 -4.04 24.87 12.34
N TRP A 157 -4.71 25.86 11.73
CA TRP A 157 -6.12 25.77 11.37
C TRP A 157 -6.34 24.67 10.30
N MET A 158 -5.56 24.67 9.20
CA MET A 158 -5.65 23.67 8.13
C MET A 158 -5.35 22.26 8.63
N LEU A 159 -4.37 22.10 9.52
CA LEU A 159 -4.05 20.80 10.12
C LEU A 159 -5.21 20.26 10.96
N ASN A 160 -5.85 21.15 11.75
CA ASN A 160 -7.04 20.78 12.51
C ASN A 160 -8.21 20.37 11.60
N GLN A 161 -8.45 21.09 10.49
CA GLN A 161 -9.47 20.71 9.50
C GLN A 161 -9.11 19.38 8.80
N ALA A 162 -7.87 19.23 8.34
CA ALA A 162 -7.41 18.00 7.73
C ALA A 162 -7.56 16.79 8.68
N THR A 163 -7.24 16.96 9.96
CA THR A 163 -7.42 15.91 10.96
C THR A 163 -8.90 15.55 11.15
N LYS A 164 -9.79 16.53 11.22
CA LYS A 164 -11.24 16.30 11.30
C LYS A 164 -11.79 15.59 10.07
N VAL A 165 -11.40 16.05 8.88
CA VAL A 165 -11.80 15.42 7.61
C VAL A 165 -11.29 13.99 7.52
N SER A 166 -10.02 13.75 7.87
CA SER A 166 -9.48 12.40 7.83
C SER A 166 -10.13 11.46 8.85
N SER A 167 -10.43 11.94 10.09
CA SER A 167 -11.11 11.11 11.08
C SER A 167 -12.54 10.79 10.66
N SER A 168 -13.32 11.79 10.24
CA SER A 168 -14.70 11.56 9.79
C SER A 168 -14.75 10.68 8.53
N ALA A 169 -13.88 10.91 7.56
CA ALA A 169 -13.80 10.06 6.37
C ALA A 169 -13.39 8.62 6.72
N MET A 170 -12.51 8.44 7.72
CA MET A 170 -12.10 7.12 8.19
C MET A 170 -13.25 6.40 8.91
N ASP A 171 -14.04 7.12 9.74
CA ASP A 171 -15.18 6.52 10.43
C ASP A 171 -16.20 6.00 9.39
N VAL A 172 -16.56 6.81 8.40
CA VAL A 172 -17.44 6.37 7.31
C VAL A 172 -16.80 5.24 6.50
N MET A 173 -15.49 5.32 6.21
CA MET A 173 -14.76 4.28 5.51
C MET A 173 -14.81 2.94 6.26
N ASN A 174 -14.72 2.94 7.60
CA ASN A 174 -14.82 1.73 8.40
C ASN A 174 -16.19 1.04 8.23
N TYR A 175 -17.28 1.81 8.16
CA TYR A 175 -18.61 1.25 7.86
C TYR A 175 -18.68 0.66 6.44
N VAL A 176 -18.12 1.36 5.45
CA VAL A 176 -18.06 0.84 4.07
C VAL A 176 -17.20 -0.42 4.00
N LEU A 177 -16.10 -0.49 4.78
CA LEU A 177 -15.24 -1.68 4.86
C LEU A 177 -15.90 -2.89 5.52
N LEU A 178 -16.91 -2.71 6.37
CA LEU A 178 -17.70 -3.85 6.89
C LEU A 178 -18.40 -4.62 5.76
N LEU A 179 -18.72 -3.96 4.66
CA LEU A 179 -19.30 -4.59 3.47
C LEU A 179 -18.26 -5.26 2.55
N LEU A 180 -16.95 -5.11 2.86
CA LEU A 180 -15.87 -5.69 2.04
C LEU A 180 -16.03 -7.20 1.78
N PRO A 181 -16.40 -8.06 2.74
CA PRO A 181 -16.56 -9.48 2.45
C PRO A 181 -17.64 -9.74 1.40
N VAL A 182 -18.75 -9.00 1.46
CA VAL A 182 -19.88 -9.11 0.52
C VAL A 182 -19.49 -8.58 -0.85
N ALA A 183 -18.89 -7.40 -0.89
CA ALA A 183 -18.46 -6.77 -2.13
C ALA A 183 -17.33 -7.56 -2.82
N ALA A 184 -16.35 -8.04 -2.05
CA ALA A 184 -15.28 -8.91 -2.56
C ALA A 184 -15.83 -10.24 -3.09
N PHE A 185 -16.80 -10.83 -2.40
CA PHE A 185 -17.50 -12.01 -2.90
C PHE A 185 -18.20 -11.71 -4.23
N ALA A 186 -19.00 -10.65 -4.29
CA ALA A 186 -19.78 -10.28 -5.44
C ALA A 186 -18.91 -9.99 -6.68
N LEU A 187 -17.82 -9.23 -6.50
CA LEU A 187 -16.89 -8.90 -7.59
C LEU A 187 -16.08 -10.10 -8.06
N THR A 188 -15.53 -10.88 -7.12
CA THR A 188 -14.73 -12.06 -7.49
C THR A 188 -15.59 -13.17 -8.09
N PHE A 189 -16.85 -13.27 -7.68
CA PHE A 189 -17.82 -14.18 -8.28
C PHE A 189 -18.12 -13.78 -9.73
N ALA A 190 -18.50 -12.53 -9.96
CA ALA A 190 -18.82 -12.03 -11.31
C ALA A 190 -17.63 -12.19 -12.27
N MET A 191 -16.44 -11.76 -11.85
CA MET A 191 -15.22 -11.86 -12.65
C MET A 191 -14.81 -13.31 -12.95
N ALA A 192 -14.92 -14.22 -11.99
CA ALA A 192 -14.56 -15.60 -12.18
C ALA A 192 -15.57 -16.36 -13.04
N ALA A 193 -16.86 -16.00 -12.94
CA ALA A 193 -17.92 -16.56 -13.77
C ALA A 193 -17.78 -16.15 -15.25
N GLU A 194 -17.18 -15.00 -15.53
CA GLU A 194 -16.97 -14.49 -16.89
C GLU A 194 -15.60 -14.87 -17.47
N SER A 195 -14.53 -14.70 -16.69
CA SER A 195 -13.14 -14.86 -17.16
C SER A 195 -12.56 -16.26 -16.89
N GLY A 196 -13.22 -17.09 -16.09
CA GLY A 196 -12.86 -18.47 -15.84
C GLY A 196 -11.44 -18.67 -15.27
N PHE A 197 -10.79 -19.75 -15.71
CA PHE A 197 -9.47 -20.18 -15.19
C PHE A 197 -8.32 -19.25 -15.61
N ALA A 198 -8.47 -18.49 -16.69
CA ALA A 198 -7.42 -17.57 -17.15
C ALA A 198 -7.13 -16.49 -16.09
N LEU A 199 -8.19 -15.90 -15.52
CA LEU A 199 -8.07 -14.92 -14.44
C LEU A 199 -7.48 -15.54 -13.17
N ALA A 200 -7.86 -16.80 -12.85
CA ALA A 200 -7.29 -17.53 -11.72
C ALA A 200 -5.78 -17.71 -11.85
N GLY A 201 -5.32 -18.12 -13.02
CA GLY A 201 -3.90 -18.28 -13.32
C GLY A 201 -3.14 -16.96 -13.22
N LEU A 202 -3.69 -15.87 -13.79
CA LEU A 202 -3.10 -14.55 -13.73
C LEU A 202 -2.96 -14.05 -12.28
N MET A 203 -4.03 -14.18 -11.49
CA MET A 203 -4.02 -13.77 -10.09
C MET A 203 -3.08 -14.63 -9.23
N GLY A 204 -3.00 -15.92 -9.51
CA GLY A 204 -2.04 -16.82 -8.86
C GLY A 204 -0.59 -16.39 -9.10
N ARG A 205 -0.25 -16.04 -10.35
CA ARG A 205 1.09 -15.51 -10.70
C ARG A 205 1.38 -14.18 -10.03
N TYR A 206 0.40 -13.26 -10.01
CA TYR A 206 0.52 -11.99 -9.28
C TYR A 206 0.85 -12.20 -7.80
N VAL A 207 0.09 -13.05 -7.11
CA VAL A 207 0.32 -13.36 -5.68
C VAL A 207 1.70 -13.97 -5.46
N LEU A 208 2.06 -14.98 -6.27
CA LEU A 208 3.34 -15.67 -6.15
C LEU A 208 4.51 -14.71 -6.38
N ALA A 209 4.47 -13.93 -7.45
CA ALA A 209 5.52 -12.98 -7.78
C ALA A 209 5.66 -11.87 -6.72
N LEU A 210 4.54 -11.34 -6.22
CA LEU A 210 4.56 -10.35 -5.13
C LEU A 210 5.15 -10.95 -3.84
N VAL A 211 4.80 -12.18 -3.48
CA VAL A 211 5.35 -12.87 -2.31
C VAL A 211 6.86 -13.07 -2.46
N ILE A 212 7.31 -13.54 -3.62
CA ILE A 212 8.75 -13.69 -3.91
C ILE A 212 9.47 -12.36 -3.76
N MET A 213 8.92 -11.28 -4.32
CA MET A 213 9.47 -9.93 -4.21
C MET A 213 9.61 -9.49 -2.76
N LEU A 214 8.58 -9.70 -1.93
CA LEU A 214 8.59 -9.35 -0.51
C LEU A 214 9.63 -10.16 0.28
N ILE A 215 9.78 -11.46 -0.04
CA ILE A 215 10.82 -12.31 0.55
C ILE A 215 12.22 -11.81 0.17
N VAL A 216 12.45 -11.53 -1.12
CA VAL A 216 13.76 -11.02 -1.60
C VAL A 216 14.11 -9.71 -0.89
N LEU A 217 13.17 -8.78 -0.76
CA LEU A 217 13.40 -7.53 -0.03
C LEU A 217 13.63 -7.75 1.48
N THR A 218 12.94 -8.71 2.08
CA THR A 218 13.20 -9.10 3.48
C THR A 218 14.63 -9.63 3.64
N LEU A 219 15.10 -10.48 2.73
CA LEU A 219 16.47 -10.98 2.71
C LEU A 219 17.49 -9.87 2.44
N PHE A 220 17.15 -8.92 1.58
CA PHE A 220 17.95 -7.73 1.34
C PHE A 220 18.16 -6.89 2.62
N LEU A 221 17.13 -6.73 3.45
CA LEU A 221 17.26 -6.07 4.75
C LEU A 221 18.22 -6.82 5.70
N TYR A 222 18.21 -8.15 5.69
CA TYR A 222 19.21 -8.92 6.43
C TYR A 222 20.63 -8.66 5.90
N GLY A 223 20.79 -8.54 4.58
CA GLY A 223 22.06 -8.15 3.95
C GLY A 223 22.53 -6.77 4.39
N ILE A 224 21.62 -5.79 4.48
CA ILE A 224 21.92 -4.44 5.01
C ILE A 224 22.44 -4.54 6.46
N VAL A 225 21.77 -5.33 7.31
CA VAL A 225 22.22 -5.48 8.70
C VAL A 225 23.57 -6.22 8.79
N ALA A 226 23.80 -7.21 7.93
CA ALA A 226 25.09 -7.90 7.87
C ALA A 226 26.26 -6.95 7.54
N ALA A 227 26.03 -5.97 6.67
CA ALA A 227 27.03 -5.01 6.23
C ALA A 227 27.14 -3.79 7.17
N PHE A 228 26.01 -3.28 7.63
CA PHE A 228 25.90 -1.97 8.27
C PHE A 228 25.17 -1.99 9.63
N GLY A 229 24.77 -3.13 10.14
CA GLY A 229 24.07 -3.24 11.41
C GLY A 229 24.98 -3.06 12.64
N GLN A 230 24.37 -2.83 13.81
CA GLN A 230 25.06 -2.72 15.09
C GLN A 230 25.48 -4.08 15.66
N CYS A 231 24.69 -5.13 15.41
CA CYS A 231 24.96 -6.46 15.91
C CYS A 231 25.19 -7.47 14.77
N PRO A 232 25.88 -8.59 15.03
CA PRO A 232 26.06 -9.65 14.04
C PRO A 232 24.71 -10.15 13.50
N VAL A 233 24.63 -10.38 12.18
CA VAL A 233 23.37 -10.78 11.51
C VAL A 233 22.74 -12.02 12.14
N ARG A 234 23.55 -12.96 12.62
CA ARG A 234 23.04 -14.17 13.28
C ARG A 234 22.28 -13.85 14.58
N LYS A 235 22.79 -12.89 15.37
CA LYS A 235 22.14 -12.39 16.58
C LYS A 235 20.87 -11.63 16.23
N PHE A 236 20.94 -10.79 15.19
CA PHE A 236 19.79 -10.07 14.65
C PHE A 236 18.65 -11.01 14.23
N ILE A 237 18.94 -12.06 13.45
CA ILE A 237 17.95 -13.06 13.02
C ILE A 237 17.29 -13.72 14.23
N ARG A 238 18.08 -14.15 15.24
CA ARG A 238 17.55 -14.77 16.45
C ARG A 238 16.63 -13.83 17.22
N ALA A 239 17.00 -12.56 17.34
CA ALA A 239 16.20 -11.55 18.00
C ALA A 239 14.90 -11.25 17.25
N LEU A 240 14.96 -11.17 15.91
CA LEU A 240 13.83 -10.77 15.07
C LEU A 240 12.83 -11.89 14.84
N PHE A 241 13.26 -13.16 14.76
CA PHE A 241 12.40 -14.29 14.37
C PHE A 241 11.10 -14.40 15.18
N PRO A 242 11.07 -14.29 16.53
CA PRO A 242 9.81 -14.34 17.29
C PRO A 242 8.85 -13.21 16.90
N ALA A 243 9.35 -12.01 16.63
CA ALA A 243 8.55 -10.90 16.17
C ALA A 243 7.98 -11.14 14.76
N GLN A 244 8.75 -11.75 13.86
CA GLN A 244 8.26 -12.15 12.53
C GLN A 244 7.14 -13.21 12.61
N VAL A 245 7.23 -14.16 13.54
CA VAL A 245 6.16 -15.15 13.76
C VAL A 245 4.87 -14.47 14.23
N VAL A 246 4.97 -13.52 15.18
CA VAL A 246 3.81 -12.74 15.62
C VAL A 246 3.26 -11.88 14.47
N ALA A 247 4.13 -11.25 13.70
CA ALA A 247 3.75 -10.44 12.53
C ALA A 247 3.00 -11.29 11.47
N ALA A 248 3.51 -12.46 11.17
CA ALA A 248 2.92 -13.39 10.20
C ALA A 248 1.54 -13.88 10.64
N SER A 249 1.38 -14.21 11.92
CA SER A 249 0.13 -14.74 12.46
C SER A 249 -0.95 -13.67 12.65
N THR A 250 -0.57 -12.47 13.12
CA THR A 250 -1.51 -11.38 13.39
C THR A 250 -1.76 -10.46 12.21
N ARG A 251 -0.84 -10.41 11.24
CA ARG A 251 -0.79 -9.44 10.13
C ARG A 251 -0.85 -7.98 10.64
N SER A 252 -0.31 -7.74 11.82
CA SER A 252 -0.33 -6.45 12.48
C SER A 252 1.04 -6.10 13.05
N SER A 253 1.68 -5.08 12.47
CA SER A 253 2.93 -4.55 13.00
C SER A 253 2.76 -3.91 14.39
N LEU A 254 1.57 -3.32 14.66
CA LEU A 254 1.27 -2.75 15.98
C LEU A 254 1.19 -3.84 17.07
N ALA A 255 0.53 -4.96 16.78
CA ALA A 255 0.45 -6.09 17.71
C ALA A 255 1.84 -6.73 17.94
N THR A 256 2.75 -6.60 16.99
CA THR A 256 4.12 -7.12 17.09
C THR A 256 5.05 -6.21 17.90
N MET A 257 4.72 -4.92 18.04
CA MET A 257 5.60 -3.91 18.64
C MET A 257 6.14 -4.28 20.04
N PRO A 258 5.36 -4.81 20.99
CA PRO A 258 5.89 -5.18 22.30
C PRO A 258 6.97 -6.26 22.22
N VAL A 259 6.76 -7.28 21.39
CA VAL A 259 7.72 -8.37 21.16
C VAL A 259 8.99 -7.82 20.50
N LEU A 260 8.81 -6.90 19.53
CA LEU A 260 9.92 -6.28 18.82
C LEU A 260 10.81 -5.45 19.77
N LEU A 261 10.20 -4.63 20.64
CA LEU A 261 10.91 -3.86 21.67
C LEU A 261 11.69 -4.78 22.61
N GLN A 262 11.01 -5.76 23.19
CA GLN A 262 11.65 -6.70 24.11
C GLN A 262 12.86 -7.41 23.49
N ARG A 263 12.70 -7.91 22.26
CA ARG A 263 13.76 -8.65 21.56
C ARG A 263 14.89 -7.75 21.07
N ALA A 264 14.60 -6.51 20.68
CA ALA A 264 15.59 -5.53 20.30
C ALA A 264 16.54 -5.22 21.47
N GLU A 265 15.99 -5.08 22.68
CA GLU A 265 16.75 -4.76 23.88
C GLU A 265 17.46 -5.96 24.49
N GLN A 266 16.75 -7.08 24.66
CA GLN A 266 17.29 -8.24 25.38
C GLN A 266 18.21 -9.12 24.54
N GLU A 267 17.88 -9.33 23.26
CA GLU A 267 18.63 -10.26 22.40
C GLU A 267 19.59 -9.51 21.46
N ALA A 268 19.13 -8.44 20.81
CA ALA A 268 19.98 -7.65 19.92
C ALA A 268 20.85 -6.63 20.68
N GLU A 269 20.59 -6.43 21.98
CA GLU A 269 21.31 -5.50 22.88
C GLU A 269 21.34 -4.06 22.33
N LEU A 270 20.25 -3.64 21.69
CA LEU A 270 20.10 -2.27 21.22
C LEU A 270 19.69 -1.37 22.39
N PRO A 271 20.24 -0.15 22.48
CA PRO A 271 19.98 0.73 23.63
C PRO A 271 18.51 1.20 23.67
N PRO A 272 17.87 1.21 24.88
CA PRO A 272 16.48 1.66 25.04
C PRO A 272 16.21 3.09 24.54
N SER A 273 17.23 3.96 24.57
CA SER A 273 17.14 5.32 24.03
C SER A 273 16.89 5.38 22.53
N VAL A 274 17.30 4.35 21.78
CA VAL A 274 17.05 4.22 20.35
C VAL A 274 15.78 3.41 20.10
N THR A 275 15.66 2.23 20.72
CA THR A 275 14.54 1.32 20.49
C THR A 275 13.20 1.95 20.88
N GLY A 276 13.16 2.65 22.03
CA GLY A 276 11.97 3.33 22.53
C GLY A 276 11.47 4.48 21.66
N LEU A 277 12.30 5.02 20.75
CA LEU A 277 11.89 6.02 19.78
C LEU A 277 11.70 5.42 18.39
N VAL A 278 12.68 4.69 17.87
CA VAL A 278 12.70 4.23 16.48
C VAL A 278 11.65 3.16 16.23
N ILE A 279 11.44 2.21 17.13
CA ILE A 279 10.47 1.12 16.93
C ILE A 279 9.02 1.64 16.90
N PRO A 280 8.52 2.43 17.89
CA PRO A 280 7.18 2.99 17.82
C PRO A 280 6.99 3.92 16.63
N LEU A 281 8.00 4.74 16.30
CA LEU A 281 7.97 5.62 15.15
C LEU A 281 7.83 4.83 13.84
N SER A 282 8.67 3.81 13.64
CA SER A 282 8.66 2.97 12.44
C SER A 282 7.34 2.22 12.29
N VAL A 283 6.87 1.58 13.37
CA VAL A 283 5.62 0.84 13.36
C VAL A 283 4.42 1.74 13.06
N SER A 284 4.45 3.00 13.48
CA SER A 284 3.35 3.94 13.28
C SER A 284 3.38 4.66 11.93
N VAL A 285 4.58 5.01 11.44
CA VAL A 285 4.75 5.95 10.32
C VAL A 285 5.41 5.31 9.10
N PHE A 286 6.43 4.47 9.28
CA PHE A 286 7.20 3.92 8.16
C PHE A 286 6.57 2.64 7.62
N ARG A 287 6.27 2.61 6.31
CA ARG A 287 5.55 1.51 5.67
C ARG A 287 6.20 1.14 4.32
N LEU A 288 7.37 0.53 4.36
CA LEU A 288 8.09 0.08 3.16
C LEU A 288 7.22 -0.80 2.26
N ASN A 289 6.48 -1.74 2.85
CA ASN A 289 5.63 -2.67 2.11
C ASN A 289 4.63 -1.98 1.19
N ARG A 290 4.15 -0.78 1.57
CA ARG A 290 3.16 -0.04 0.81
C ARG A 290 3.75 0.48 -0.50
N SER A 291 4.90 1.13 -0.43
CA SER A 291 5.61 1.62 -1.61
C SER A 291 5.91 0.46 -2.56
N VAL A 292 6.55 -0.58 -2.06
CA VAL A 292 6.93 -1.77 -2.83
C VAL A 292 5.73 -2.45 -3.47
N SER A 293 4.69 -2.79 -2.69
CA SER A 293 3.51 -3.47 -3.23
C SER A 293 2.73 -2.61 -4.22
N SER A 294 2.70 -1.28 -4.03
CA SER A 294 2.05 -0.38 -4.98
C SER A 294 2.82 -0.29 -6.29
N VAL A 295 4.14 -0.21 -6.23
CA VAL A 295 4.98 -0.19 -7.44
C VAL A 295 4.88 -1.51 -8.20
N PHE A 296 4.91 -2.65 -7.51
CA PHE A 296 4.67 -3.95 -8.12
C PHE A 296 3.30 -4.02 -8.81
N SER A 297 2.24 -3.60 -8.10
CA SER A 297 0.89 -3.56 -8.67
C SER A 297 0.79 -2.59 -9.84
N TYR A 298 1.51 -1.46 -9.81
CA TYR A 298 1.54 -0.48 -10.89
C TYR A 298 2.07 -1.11 -12.17
N VAL A 299 3.27 -1.70 -12.13
CA VAL A 299 3.86 -2.35 -13.32
C VAL A 299 2.95 -3.48 -13.83
N PHE A 300 2.46 -4.33 -12.94
CA PHE A 300 1.56 -5.41 -13.29
C PHE A 300 0.28 -4.92 -13.99
N LEU A 301 -0.43 -3.95 -13.38
CA LEU A 301 -1.72 -3.49 -13.89
C LEU A 301 -1.58 -2.66 -15.17
N THR A 302 -0.56 -1.80 -15.27
CA THR A 302 -0.32 -1.02 -16.48
C THR A 302 0.06 -1.91 -17.66
N THR A 303 0.77 -3.01 -17.40
CA THR A 303 1.13 -3.96 -18.44
C THR A 303 -0.05 -4.77 -18.93
N ILE A 304 -0.81 -5.41 -18.03
CA ILE A 304 -1.92 -6.27 -18.47
C ILE A 304 -3.03 -5.49 -19.19
N TYR A 305 -3.19 -4.20 -18.87
CA TYR A 305 -4.16 -3.31 -19.52
C TYR A 305 -3.59 -2.47 -20.65
N ASN A 306 -2.30 -2.66 -20.97
CA ASN A 306 -1.60 -1.88 -21.98
C ASN A 306 -1.81 -0.36 -21.80
N ILE A 307 -1.77 0.10 -20.54
CA ILE A 307 -1.94 1.52 -20.21
C ILE A 307 -0.65 2.25 -20.61
N PRO A 308 -0.72 3.26 -21.50
CA PRO A 308 0.47 4.00 -21.88
C PRO A 308 1.02 4.76 -20.67
N THR A 309 2.27 4.48 -20.31
CA THR A 309 2.97 5.13 -19.21
C THR A 309 4.13 5.94 -19.76
N ASP A 310 4.13 7.23 -19.50
CA ASP A 310 5.26 8.12 -19.76
C ASP A 310 6.14 8.28 -18.51
N VAL A 311 7.35 8.77 -18.70
CA VAL A 311 8.31 8.94 -17.60
C VAL A 311 7.78 9.92 -16.55
N SER A 312 7.10 10.98 -16.96
CA SER A 312 6.59 12.01 -16.04
C SER A 312 5.50 11.45 -15.12
N SER A 313 4.52 10.74 -15.67
CA SER A 313 3.46 10.06 -14.91
C SER A 313 4.01 9.00 -13.98
N THR A 314 5.01 8.24 -14.43
CA THR A 314 5.66 7.22 -13.61
C THR A 314 6.42 7.84 -12.43
N VAL A 315 7.21 8.89 -12.66
CA VAL A 315 7.94 9.58 -11.59
C VAL A 315 6.95 10.21 -10.59
N LEU A 316 5.89 10.86 -11.08
CA LEU A 316 4.85 11.41 -10.21
C LEU A 316 4.17 10.34 -9.37
N PHE A 317 3.83 9.19 -9.98
CA PHE A 317 3.30 8.02 -9.26
C PHE A 317 4.25 7.59 -8.14
N LEU A 318 5.53 7.39 -8.45
CA LEU A 318 6.53 6.96 -7.46
C LEU A 318 6.63 7.94 -6.29
N LEU A 319 6.73 9.24 -6.58
CA LEU A 319 6.80 10.27 -5.54
C LEU A 319 5.56 10.27 -4.65
N LEU A 320 4.36 10.21 -5.24
CA LEU A 320 3.11 10.17 -4.47
C LEU A 320 2.99 8.91 -3.62
N ILE A 321 3.32 7.74 -4.16
CA ILE A 321 3.27 6.48 -3.40
C ILE A 321 4.28 6.49 -2.25
N MET A 322 5.48 7.01 -2.47
CA MET A 322 6.49 7.14 -1.41
C MET A 322 5.98 8.05 -0.28
N VAL A 323 5.42 9.21 -0.60
CA VAL A 323 4.85 10.12 0.40
C VAL A 323 3.65 9.50 1.10
N LEU A 324 2.71 8.88 0.37
CA LEU A 324 1.55 8.21 0.92
C LEU A 324 1.89 6.95 1.75
N SER A 325 3.13 6.47 1.66
CA SER A 325 3.62 5.35 2.48
C SER A 325 3.94 5.77 3.92
N PHE A 326 4.09 7.07 4.16
CA PHE A 326 4.19 7.60 5.52
C PHE A 326 2.79 7.73 6.13
N GLY A 327 2.66 7.33 7.39
CA GLY A 327 1.48 7.65 8.21
C GLY A 327 0.17 7.16 7.63
N SER A 328 -0.12 5.89 7.76
CA SER A 328 -1.51 5.46 7.75
C SER A 328 -1.92 5.05 9.15
N PRO A 329 -3.15 5.36 9.53
CA PRO A 329 -3.69 4.79 10.75
C PRO A 329 -3.54 3.26 10.69
N GLY A 330 -3.27 2.64 11.83
CA GLY A 330 -3.06 1.20 11.97
C GLY A 330 -4.29 0.34 11.68
N VAL A 331 -5.15 0.80 10.77
CA VAL A 331 -6.38 0.11 10.35
C VAL A 331 -6.02 -0.94 9.28
N PRO A 332 -6.48 -2.18 9.42
CA PRO A 332 -6.35 -3.19 8.38
C PRO A 332 -6.87 -2.64 7.03
N SER A 333 -6.09 -2.77 5.98
CA SER A 333 -6.41 -2.30 4.61
C SER A 333 -6.41 -0.78 4.37
N GLY A 334 -6.34 0.09 5.38
CA GLY A 334 -6.37 1.55 5.22
C GLY A 334 -5.30 2.11 4.28
N GLY A 335 -4.13 1.48 4.25
CA GLY A 335 -3.04 1.90 3.39
C GLY A 335 -3.25 1.75 1.90
N LYS A 336 -3.98 0.71 1.47
CA LYS A 336 -4.29 0.50 0.05
C LYS A 336 -5.37 1.45 -0.44
N LEU A 337 -6.30 1.84 0.44
CA LEU A 337 -7.31 2.83 0.11
C LEU A 337 -6.70 4.19 -0.16
N ALA A 338 -5.65 4.56 0.59
CA ALA A 338 -4.92 5.79 0.36
C ALA A 338 -4.22 5.85 -1.01
N THR A 339 -3.82 4.71 -1.58
CA THR A 339 -3.17 4.66 -2.90
C THR A 339 -4.15 4.50 -4.07
N MET A 340 -5.40 4.11 -3.81
CA MET A 340 -6.40 3.85 -4.85
C MET A 340 -6.63 5.03 -5.80
N PRO A 341 -6.79 6.30 -5.34
CA PRO A 341 -6.97 7.43 -6.24
C PRO A 341 -5.82 7.62 -7.21
N VAL A 342 -4.59 7.29 -6.81
CA VAL A 342 -3.41 7.40 -7.66
C VAL A 342 -3.46 6.39 -8.81
N PHE A 343 -3.90 5.16 -8.54
CA PHE A 343 -4.12 4.16 -9.60
C PHE A 343 -5.24 4.54 -10.56
N LEU A 344 -6.34 5.07 -10.04
CA LEU A 344 -7.46 5.54 -10.87
C LEU A 344 -7.04 6.69 -11.79
N ALA A 345 -6.23 7.61 -11.29
CA ALA A 345 -5.70 8.71 -12.08
C ALA A 345 -4.80 8.26 -13.23
N LEU A 346 -4.24 7.05 -13.16
CA LEU A 346 -3.48 6.41 -14.22
C LEU A 346 -4.35 5.60 -15.19
N GLY A 347 -5.68 5.60 -15.01
CA GLY A 347 -6.60 4.85 -15.87
C GLY A 347 -6.68 3.36 -15.54
N VAL A 348 -6.18 2.93 -14.38
CA VAL A 348 -6.29 1.53 -13.95
C VAL A 348 -7.75 1.22 -13.59
N PRO A 349 -8.37 0.19 -14.18
CA PRO A 349 -9.73 -0.19 -13.85
C PRO A 349 -9.90 -0.52 -12.37
N LEU A 350 -10.96 0.01 -11.79
CA LEU A 350 -11.23 -0.08 -10.36
C LEU A 350 -11.44 -1.53 -9.90
N GLU A 351 -12.08 -2.33 -10.73
CA GLU A 351 -12.37 -3.74 -10.52
C GLU A 351 -11.08 -4.52 -10.24
N MET A 352 -10.01 -4.24 -10.99
CA MET A 352 -8.72 -4.90 -10.79
C MET A 352 -8.01 -4.44 -9.53
N ILE A 353 -8.14 -3.17 -9.16
CA ILE A 353 -7.60 -2.68 -7.88
C ILE A 353 -8.26 -3.44 -6.73
N VAL A 354 -9.57 -3.69 -6.81
CA VAL A 354 -10.28 -4.44 -5.77
C VAL A 354 -9.98 -5.92 -5.83
N LEU A 355 -9.87 -6.50 -7.01
CA LEU A 355 -9.49 -7.90 -7.15
C LEU A 355 -8.11 -8.16 -6.52
N THR A 356 -7.12 -7.31 -6.78
CA THR A 356 -5.80 -7.42 -6.14
C THR A 356 -5.87 -7.28 -4.62
N LYS A 357 -6.88 -6.57 -4.09
CA LYS A 357 -7.15 -6.51 -2.63
C LYS A 357 -7.81 -7.78 -2.10
N ALA A 358 -8.75 -8.34 -2.83
CA ALA A 358 -9.46 -9.54 -2.41
C ALA A 358 -8.50 -10.73 -2.23
N ILE A 359 -7.44 -10.81 -3.05
CA ILE A 359 -6.43 -11.86 -2.97
C ILE A 359 -5.23 -11.50 -2.07
N ASP A 360 -5.24 -10.34 -1.43
CA ASP A 360 -4.10 -9.82 -0.65
C ASP A 360 -3.85 -10.58 0.67
N ALA A 361 -4.74 -11.47 1.08
CA ALA A 361 -4.64 -12.18 2.36
C ALA A 361 -3.31 -12.94 2.54
N ILE A 362 -2.78 -13.51 1.46
CA ILE A 362 -1.48 -14.23 1.47
C ILE A 362 -0.32 -13.21 1.44
N PRO A 363 -0.24 -12.26 0.48
CA PRO A 363 0.80 -11.26 0.48
C PRO A 363 0.88 -10.43 1.77
N ASP A 364 -0.25 -10.18 2.45
CA ASP A 364 -0.33 -9.35 3.65
C ASP A 364 0.50 -9.90 4.83
N VAL A 365 0.63 -11.23 4.92
CA VAL A 365 1.55 -11.89 5.84
C VAL A 365 2.99 -11.42 5.60
N PHE A 366 3.47 -11.54 4.37
CA PHE A 366 4.84 -11.18 3.99
C PHE A 366 5.10 -9.67 4.03
N LYS A 367 4.08 -8.86 3.72
CA LYS A 367 4.11 -7.40 3.88
C LYS A 367 4.36 -6.99 5.32
N THR A 368 3.70 -7.66 6.27
CA THR A 368 3.87 -7.37 7.68
C THR A 368 5.23 -7.82 8.19
N VAL A 369 5.70 -8.98 7.75
CA VAL A 369 7.05 -9.49 8.04
C VAL A 369 8.12 -8.51 7.51
N LEU A 370 7.97 -8.00 6.29
CA LEU A 370 8.89 -7.01 5.70
C LEU A 370 8.94 -5.73 6.56
N ASN A 371 7.80 -5.18 6.97
CA ASN A 371 7.77 -3.96 7.79
C ASN A 371 8.42 -4.16 9.17
N VAL A 372 8.17 -5.30 9.80
CA VAL A 372 8.76 -5.62 11.11
C VAL A 372 10.26 -5.81 10.99
N THR A 373 10.72 -6.44 9.90
CA THR A 373 12.14 -6.57 9.58
C THR A 373 12.79 -5.21 9.36
N GLU A 374 12.14 -4.33 8.59
CA GLU A 374 12.61 -2.96 8.37
C GLU A 374 12.70 -2.19 9.69
N THR A 375 11.68 -2.26 10.55
CA THR A 375 11.68 -1.58 11.85
C THR A 375 12.90 -1.96 12.70
N MET A 376 13.21 -3.26 12.78
CA MET A 376 14.38 -3.72 13.53
C MET A 376 15.69 -3.35 12.83
N THR A 377 15.73 -3.35 11.50
CA THR A 377 16.86 -2.89 10.69
C THR A 377 17.17 -1.43 10.98
N LEU A 378 16.15 -0.57 10.97
CA LEU A 378 16.30 0.86 11.28
C LEU A 378 16.84 1.08 12.70
N ALA A 379 16.33 0.36 13.70
CA ALA A 379 16.83 0.46 15.07
C ALA A 379 18.31 0.08 15.14
N SER A 380 18.73 -0.97 14.43
CA SER A 380 20.13 -1.40 14.37
C SER A 380 21.06 -0.36 13.68
N LEU A 381 20.63 0.18 12.53
CA LEU A 381 21.40 1.18 11.78
C LEU A 381 21.53 2.49 12.53
N VAL A 382 20.45 2.96 13.16
CA VAL A 382 20.46 4.18 13.96
C VAL A 382 21.35 4.05 15.17
N THR A 383 21.34 2.89 15.84
CA THR A 383 22.23 2.61 16.97
C THR A 383 23.69 2.73 16.54
N ARG A 384 24.08 2.12 15.42
CA ARG A 384 25.46 2.21 14.91
C ARG A 384 25.85 3.66 14.58
N SER A 385 24.96 4.40 13.93
CA SER A 385 25.19 5.80 13.58
C SER A 385 25.34 6.68 14.83
N ALA A 386 24.52 6.46 15.87
CA ALA A 386 24.62 7.17 17.14
C ALA A 386 25.93 6.86 17.89
N SER A 387 26.36 5.59 17.91
CA SER A 387 27.63 5.17 18.54
C SER A 387 28.83 5.79 17.84
N ALA A 388 28.82 5.86 16.51
CA ALA A 388 29.89 6.49 15.73
C ALA A 388 30.01 8.01 15.98
N SER A 389 28.91 8.67 16.33
CA SER A 389 28.90 10.12 16.64
C SER A 389 29.41 10.45 18.06
N VAL A 390 29.46 9.46 18.96
CA VAL A 390 29.93 9.65 20.36
C VAL A 390 31.42 9.34 20.50
N ASN A 391 32.00 8.50 19.63
CA ASN A 391 33.43 8.16 19.63
C ASN A 391 34.12 8.51 18.30
N PRO A 392 34.44 9.79 18.03
CA PRO A 392 35.20 10.14 16.82
C PRO A 392 36.69 9.78 16.84
N ILE A 393 37.22 9.19 17.93
CA ILE A 393 38.68 9.05 18.17
C ILE A 393 39.20 7.58 18.07
N ALA A 394 38.40 6.66 17.57
CA ALA A 394 38.79 5.23 17.54
C ALA A 394 39.26 4.69 16.18
N HIS A 395 39.58 5.55 15.22
CA HIS A 395 40.15 5.17 13.92
C HIS A 395 41.25 6.16 13.48
N GLU A 396 42.35 6.24 14.26
CA GLU A 396 43.70 6.60 13.80
C GLU A 396 44.66 5.46 14.05
#